data_87a97062e0b29c3eb91962e265da17d8
#
_entry.id   87a97062e0b29c3eb91962e265da17d8
#
_cell.length_a   1.000
_cell.length_b   1.000
_cell.length_c   1.000
_cell.angle_alpha   90.00
_cell.angle_beta   90.00
_cell.angle_gamma   90.00
#
_symmetry.space_group_name_H-M   'P 1'
#
loop_
_entity.id
_entity.type
_entity.pdbx_description
1 polymer ?
#
loop_
_entity_poly.entity_id
_entity_poly.type
_entity_poly.pdbx_seq_one_letter_code
_entity_poly.pdbx_strand_id
1 'polypeptide(L)'
;MDGSDKTLTLPRLAQMVHAKLVLGVLPGENPVKLWAGMGSGQPCTVCERPIMESEPEYEPQYDGARAAIRLHVECHRIWEVARAQRQSTQGSDPPAAAATAGW
;
A
#
# COMPACT_ATOMS: atom_id res chain seq x y z
N MET A 1 -24.72 0.75 -14.08
CA MET A 1 -24.07 1.07 -13.92
C MET A 1 -23.33 1.70 -14.07
N ASP A 2 -23.11 1.87 -14.21
CA ASP A 2 -22.57 2.37 -14.27
C ASP A 2 -21.51 3.02 -14.27
N GLY A 3 -21.29 3.79 -14.87
CA GLY A 3 -20.15 4.69 -14.90
C GLY A 3 -19.33 4.67 -13.66
N SER A 4 -19.90 4.21 -12.66
CA SER A 4 -19.24 4.04 -11.38
C SER A 4 -18.04 3.13 -11.48
N ASP A 5 -17.95 2.39 -12.55
CA ASP A 5 -16.85 1.45 -12.72
C ASP A 5 -15.50 2.14 -12.80
N LYS A 6 -15.50 3.41 -13.11
CA LYS A 6 -14.23 4.12 -13.25
C LYS A 6 -13.66 4.56 -11.92
N THR A 7 -14.46 4.50 -10.89
CA THR A 7 -14.02 4.90 -9.55
C THR A 7 -14.00 3.68 -8.66
N LEU A 8 -12.84 3.36 -8.15
CA LEU A 8 -12.70 2.22 -7.26
C LEU A 8 -13.10 2.61 -5.85
N THR A 9 -13.91 1.78 -5.23
CA THR A 9 -14.34 2.01 -3.86
C THR A 9 -13.22 1.59 -2.91
N LEU A 10 -13.30 2.09 -1.69
CA LEU A 10 -12.32 1.73 -0.66
C LEU A 10 -12.28 0.22 -0.40
N PRO A 11 -13.44 -0.47 -0.27
CA PRO A 11 -13.37 -1.93 -0.09
C PRO A 11 -12.69 -2.63 -1.26
N ARG A 12 -12.92 -2.16 -2.48
CA ARG A 12 -12.29 -2.76 -3.64
C ARG A 12 -10.79 -2.55 -3.63
N LEU A 13 -10.35 -1.33 -3.29
CA LEU A 13 -8.93 -1.04 -3.18
C LEU A 13 -8.27 -1.87 -2.10
N ALA A 14 -8.95 -2.05 -0.96
CA ALA A 14 -8.42 -2.86 0.11
C ALA A 14 -8.23 -4.31 -0.32
N GLN A 15 -9.17 -4.83 -1.11
CA GLN A 15 -9.04 -6.19 -1.64
C GLN A 15 -7.84 -6.30 -2.58
N MET A 16 -7.63 -5.30 -3.41
CA MET A 16 -6.50 -5.29 -4.32
C MET A 16 -5.17 -5.23 -3.58
N VAL A 17 -5.11 -4.41 -2.54
CA VAL A 17 -3.91 -4.32 -1.71
C VAL A 17 -3.64 -5.66 -1.05
N HIS A 18 -4.66 -6.26 -0.47
CA HIS A 18 -4.50 -7.55 0.20
C HIS A 18 -3.99 -8.62 -0.76
N ALA A 19 -4.59 -8.70 -1.93
CA ALA A 19 -4.16 -9.69 -2.93
C ALA A 19 -2.71 -9.48 -3.32
N LYS A 20 -2.31 -8.23 -3.51
CA LYS A 20 -0.94 -7.93 -3.94
C LYS A 20 0.07 -8.13 -2.82
N LEU A 21 -0.34 -7.98 -1.56
CA LEU A 21 0.51 -8.35 -0.44
C LEU A 21 0.73 -9.85 -0.40
N VAL A 22 -0.34 -10.62 -0.60
CA VAL A 22 -0.24 -12.08 -0.60
C VAL A 22 0.65 -12.55 -1.74
N LEU A 23 0.54 -11.93 -2.90
CA LEU A 23 1.33 -12.32 -4.07
C LEU A 23 2.77 -11.80 -4.04
N GLY A 24 3.08 -10.92 -3.10
CA GLY A 24 4.42 -10.37 -3.02
C GLY A 24 4.68 -9.22 -3.97
N VAL A 25 3.66 -8.74 -4.66
CA VAL A 25 3.78 -7.56 -5.53
C VAL A 25 3.99 -6.31 -4.67
N LEU A 26 3.28 -6.25 -3.55
CA LEU A 26 3.49 -5.19 -2.57
C LEU A 26 4.22 -5.77 -1.37
N PRO A 27 5.25 -5.07 -0.88
CA PRO A 27 5.99 -5.54 0.29
C PRO A 27 5.16 -5.47 1.55
N GLY A 28 5.40 -6.40 2.46
CA GLY A 28 4.77 -6.39 3.77
C GLY A 28 5.58 -5.65 4.81
N GLU A 29 6.82 -5.30 4.50
CA GLU A 29 7.67 -4.55 5.43
C GLU A 29 7.62 -3.06 5.14
N ASN A 30 8.11 -2.28 6.10
CA ASN A 30 8.12 -0.82 5.96
C ASN A 30 9.20 -0.39 4.98
N PRO A 31 8.96 0.65 4.20
CA PRO A 31 10.01 1.17 3.32
C PRO A 31 11.07 1.91 4.14
N VAL A 32 12.28 1.98 3.59
CA VAL A 32 13.34 2.75 4.22
C VAL A 32 13.14 4.24 4.02
N LYS A 33 12.44 4.62 2.96
CA LYS A 33 12.20 6.03 2.66
C LYS A 33 10.93 6.13 1.84
N LEU A 34 10.26 7.26 1.97
CA LEU A 34 9.07 7.53 1.18
C LEU A 34 9.28 8.85 0.45
N TRP A 35 9.23 8.79 -0.87
CA TRP A 35 9.30 9.97 -1.70
C TRP A 35 7.88 10.39 -2.09
N ALA A 36 7.68 11.68 -2.22
CA ALA A 36 6.40 12.22 -2.65
C ALA A 36 6.64 13.26 -3.72
N GLY A 37 5.76 13.28 -4.70
CA GLY A 37 5.85 14.23 -5.79
C GLY A 37 4.58 14.20 -6.59
N MET A 38 4.62 14.74 -7.79
CA MET A 38 3.48 14.71 -8.68
C MET A 38 3.60 13.53 -9.63
N GLY A 39 2.46 13.05 -10.09
CA GLY A 39 2.42 11.90 -10.96
C GLY A 39 3.13 12.12 -12.28
N SER A 40 3.52 11.01 -12.91
CA SER A 40 4.21 11.04 -14.19
C SER A 40 3.48 10.22 -15.25
N GLY A 41 2.23 9.85 -14.98
CA GLY A 41 1.48 9.03 -15.90
C GLY A 41 1.73 7.55 -15.77
N GLN A 42 2.61 7.15 -14.86
CA GLN A 42 2.90 5.75 -14.64
C GLN A 42 1.77 5.09 -13.87
N PRO A 43 1.56 3.78 -14.07
CA PRO A 43 0.47 3.10 -13.37
C PRO A 43 0.75 2.96 -11.88
N CYS A 44 -0.30 3.09 -11.10
CA CYS A 44 -0.26 2.84 -9.67
C CYS A 44 -0.11 1.34 -9.43
N THR A 45 0.77 0.96 -8.51
CA THR A 45 1.02 -0.45 -8.23
C THR A 45 -0.21 -1.15 -7.65
N VAL A 46 -1.08 -0.42 -6.97
CA VAL A 46 -2.28 -1.00 -6.37
C VAL A 46 -3.41 -1.11 -7.39
N CYS A 47 -3.88 0.01 -7.90
CA CYS A 47 -5.09 0.02 -8.71
C CYS A 47 -4.81 -0.07 -10.21
N GLU A 48 -3.54 0.08 -10.60
CA GLU A 48 -3.08 -0.04 -11.98
C GLU A 48 -3.56 1.07 -12.91
N ARG A 49 -4.26 2.04 -12.35
CA ARG A 49 -4.64 3.22 -13.11
C ARG A 49 -3.48 4.21 -13.12
N PRO A 50 -3.33 4.99 -14.18
CA PRO A 50 -2.22 5.95 -14.24
C PRO A 50 -2.35 7.00 -13.15
N ILE A 51 -1.20 7.42 -12.63
CA ILE A 51 -1.14 8.53 -11.69
C ILE A 51 -0.89 9.78 -12.52
N MET A 52 -1.94 10.58 -12.65
CA MET A 52 -1.89 11.73 -13.55
C MET A 52 -0.97 12.80 -13.01
N GLU A 53 -0.53 13.69 -13.90
CA GLU A 53 0.38 14.77 -13.51
C GLU A 53 -0.24 15.71 -12.49
N SER A 54 -1.55 15.75 -12.43
CA SER A 54 -2.25 16.60 -11.48
C SER A 54 -2.50 15.94 -10.14
N GLU A 55 -2.06 14.67 -10.00
CA GLU A 55 -2.28 13.91 -8.78
C GLU A 55 -0.97 13.68 -8.07
N PRO A 56 -0.97 13.70 -6.73
CA PRO A 56 0.24 13.36 -6.00
C PRO A 56 0.57 11.87 -6.15
N GLU A 57 1.85 11.59 -6.14
CA GLU A 57 2.36 10.24 -6.28
C GLU A 57 3.30 9.95 -5.11
N TYR A 58 3.15 8.79 -4.50
CA TYR A 58 4.07 8.33 -3.46
C TYR A 58 4.91 7.19 -4.01
N GLU A 59 6.19 7.22 -3.68
CA GLU A 59 7.12 6.21 -4.14
C GLU A 59 7.92 5.69 -2.94
N PRO A 60 7.47 4.60 -2.33
CA PRO A 60 8.23 3.99 -1.24
C PRO A 60 9.49 3.34 -1.78
N GLN A 61 10.56 3.45 -1.02
CA GLN A 61 11.86 2.94 -1.41
C GLN A 61 12.32 1.87 -0.44
N TYR A 62 12.88 0.80 -1.00
CA TYR A 62 13.37 -0.35 -0.25
C TYR A 62 14.82 -0.60 -0.61
N ASP A 63 15.55 -1.24 0.29
CA ASP A 63 16.89 -1.71 0.00
C ASP A 63 16.84 -2.87 -0.96
N GLY A 64 17.89 -3.00 -1.76
CA GLY A 64 18.00 -4.11 -2.67
C GLY A 64 17.34 -3.84 -4.01
N ALA A 65 17.46 -4.81 -4.90
CA ALA A 65 16.90 -4.71 -6.24
C ALA A 65 15.42 -5.06 -6.17
N ARG A 66 14.59 -4.09 -6.49
CA ARG A 66 13.14 -4.28 -6.43
C ARG A 66 12.51 -3.35 -7.45
N ALA A 67 11.45 -3.82 -8.08
CA ALA A 67 10.73 -2.99 -9.04
C ALA A 67 10.18 -1.75 -8.33
N ALA A 68 10.15 -0.65 -9.06
CA ALA A 68 9.66 0.59 -8.50
C ALA A 68 8.19 0.47 -8.14
N ILE A 69 7.83 1.07 -7.02
CA ILE A 69 6.44 1.09 -6.55
C ILE A 69 5.98 2.54 -6.59
N ARG A 70 4.86 2.78 -7.25
CA ARG A 70 4.27 4.12 -7.32
C ARG A 70 2.81 4.01 -6.95
N LEU A 71 2.35 4.92 -6.12
CA LEU A 71 1.02 4.81 -5.54
C LEU A 71 0.31 6.15 -5.53
N HIS A 72 -1.00 6.12 -5.81
CA HIS A 72 -1.87 7.24 -5.47
C HIS A 72 -1.87 7.40 -3.96
N VAL A 73 -2.21 8.60 -3.49
CA VAL A 73 -2.28 8.87 -2.05
C VAL A 73 -3.23 7.91 -1.35
N GLU A 74 -4.39 7.69 -1.93
CA GLU A 74 -5.39 6.82 -1.33
C GLU A 74 -4.90 5.37 -1.28
N CYS A 75 -4.29 4.92 -2.36
CA CYS A 75 -3.77 3.55 -2.42
C CYS A 75 -2.65 3.36 -1.41
N HIS A 76 -1.80 4.37 -1.25
CA HIS A 76 -0.72 4.30 -0.27
C HIS A 76 -1.29 4.19 1.14
N ARG A 77 -2.33 4.96 1.44
CA ARG A 77 -2.93 4.93 2.77
C ARG A 77 -3.49 3.55 3.09
N ILE A 78 -4.19 2.95 2.13
CA ILE A 78 -4.78 1.63 2.33
C ILE A 78 -3.68 0.59 2.52
N TRP A 79 -2.62 0.69 1.74
CA TRP A 79 -1.50 -0.22 1.87
C TRP A 79 -0.82 -0.07 3.23
N GLU A 80 -0.67 1.17 3.72
CA GLU A 80 -0.10 1.39 5.04
C GLU A 80 -0.91 0.69 6.13
N VAL A 81 -2.22 0.84 6.07
CA VAL A 81 -3.09 0.22 7.06
C VAL A 81 -3.01 -1.29 6.97
N ALA A 82 -3.09 -1.83 5.75
CA ALA A 82 -3.04 -3.27 5.55
C ALA A 82 -1.71 -3.85 6.01
N ARG A 83 -0.62 -3.13 5.75
CA ARG A 83 0.70 -3.56 6.14
C ARG A 83 0.84 -3.60 7.66
N ALA A 84 0.33 -2.56 8.32
CA ALA A 84 0.36 -2.51 9.78
C ALA A 84 -0.46 -3.64 10.40
N GLN A 85 -1.60 -3.94 9.80
CA GLN A 85 -2.44 -5.02 10.29
C GLN A 85 -1.76 -6.36 10.15
N ARG A 86 -1.09 -6.60 9.03
CA ARG A 86 -0.37 -7.85 8.83
C ARG A 86 0.79 -7.99 9.81
N GLN A 87 1.52 -6.90 10.02
CA GLN A 87 2.65 -6.93 10.96
C GLN A 87 2.16 -7.19 12.38
N SER A 88 1.05 -6.59 12.75
CA SER A 88 0.47 -6.80 14.07
C SER A 88 0.05 -8.25 14.25
N THR A 89 -0.58 -8.83 13.24
CA THR A 89 -1.04 -10.20 13.32
C THR A 89 0.14 -11.19 13.39
N GLN A 90 1.15 -10.96 12.58
CA GLN A 90 2.27 -11.86 12.50
C GLN A 90 3.21 -11.73 13.68
N GLY A 91 3.35 -10.51 14.18
CA GLY A 91 4.29 -10.26 15.24
C GLY A 91 3.78 -10.61 16.60
N SER A 92 2.53 -10.82 16.70
CA SER A 92 1.99 -11.03 18.01
C SER A 92 2.28 -12.40 18.46
N ASP A 93 2.72 -12.36 19.04
CA ASP A 93 2.79 -13.40 19.55
C ASP A 93 2.31 -12.96 20.71
N PRO A 94 1.83 -12.84 20.95
CA PRO A 94 1.19 -12.44 21.55
C PRO A 94 1.09 -11.61 22.23
N PRO A 95 1.22 -11.38 22.27
CA PRO A 95 1.00 -10.68 22.81
C PRO A 95 1.03 -10.11 23.37
N ALA A 96 1.13 -10.28 23.17
CA ALA A 96 1.19 -9.70 23.47
C ALA A 96 1.22 -9.16 23.99
N ALA A 97 1.35 -9.52 23.93
CA ALA A 97 1.50 -9.06 24.28
C ALA A 97 1.61 -8.45 24.74
N ALA A 98 1.73 -8.67 24.69
CA ALA A 98 1.96 -8.13 25.00
C ALA A 98 2.02 -7.44 25.36
N ALA A 99 2.04 -7.59 25.27
CA ALA A 99 2.18 -6.96 25.50
C ALA A 99 2.10 -6.33 25.96
N THR A 100 2.01 -6.51 25.98
CA THR A 100 1.98 -5.93 26.36
C THR A 100 2.02 -5.46 27.03
N ALA A 101 2.15 -5.79 27.13
CA ALA A 101 2.17 -5.40 27.73
C ALA A 101 2.37 -4.80 28.28
N GLY A 102 2.41 -4.81 28.30
CA GLY A 102 2.63 -4.24 29.02
C GLY A 102 2.82 -3.42 28.98
N TRP A 103 2.83 -3.16 28.91
CA TRP A 103 2.99 -2.43 29.11
C TRP A 103 2.75 -1.83 29.59
#